data_367c453cfb2f25ece5345e3387d14438
#
_entry.id   367c453cfb2f25ece5345e3387d14438
#
_cell.length_a   1.000
_cell.length_b   1.000
_cell.length_c   1.000
_cell.angle_alpha   90.00
_cell.angle_beta   90.00
_cell.angle_gamma   90.00
#
_symmetry.space_group_name_H-M   'P 1'
#
loop_
_entity.id
_entity.type
_entity.pdbx_description
1 polymer ?
#
loop_
_entity_poly.entity_id
_entity_poly.type
_entity_poly.pdbx_seq_one_letter_code
_entity_poly.pdbx_strand_id
1 'polypeptide(L)'
;MKSDEQHIITRILNGATDEYAYFLDTYGQQVFTLIVRMVNSPEDAEELTQDTFMKAFENLHSFNGNSTFSTWIYRIAYNTALTALRKKNTEVLSIDDRLWANLSDTEIDNALDDESEEQIARLQQVLKKLPPEERALITFFYEENKPISEIAHISNQTEGNVKVKLYRLRKKLYILMQEEELR
;
A
#
# COMPACT_ATOMS: atom_id res chain seq x y z
N MET A 1 -8.66 -17.95 -12.63
CA MET A 1 -8.44 -17.13 -11.42
C MET A 1 -9.71 -16.42 -10.96
N LYS A 2 -10.26 -15.39 -11.64
CA LYS A 2 -11.52 -14.74 -11.18
C LYS A 2 -12.72 -15.68 -11.02
N SER A 3 -12.86 -16.66 -11.91
CA SER A 3 -13.93 -17.66 -11.89
C SER A 3 -13.82 -18.60 -10.67
N ASP A 4 -12.61 -18.99 -10.30
CA ASP A 4 -12.36 -19.95 -9.24
C ASP A 4 -12.60 -19.33 -7.86
N GLU A 5 -12.10 -18.10 -7.64
CA GLU A 5 -12.32 -17.35 -6.39
C GLU A 5 -13.82 -17.07 -6.17
N GLN A 6 -14.55 -16.70 -7.21
CA GLN A 6 -16.00 -16.48 -7.12
C GLN A 6 -16.74 -17.76 -6.72
N HIS A 7 -16.27 -18.91 -7.21
CA HIS A 7 -16.84 -20.21 -6.83
C HIS A 7 -16.56 -20.54 -5.36
N ILE A 8 -15.33 -20.32 -4.90
CA ILE A 8 -14.94 -20.49 -3.49
C ILE A 8 -15.79 -19.59 -2.60
N ILE A 9 -15.93 -18.31 -2.94
CA ILE A 9 -16.76 -17.33 -2.19
C ILE A 9 -18.20 -17.85 -2.07
N THR A 10 -18.77 -18.33 -3.18
CA THR A 10 -20.14 -18.88 -3.17
C THR A 10 -20.27 -20.06 -2.22
N ARG A 11 -19.27 -20.95 -2.17
CA ARG A 11 -19.29 -22.12 -1.27
C ARG A 11 -19.16 -21.70 0.19
N ILE A 12 -18.29 -20.72 0.50
CA ILE A 12 -18.15 -20.16 1.86
C ILE A 12 -19.49 -19.56 2.31
N LEU A 13 -20.14 -18.77 1.47
CA LEU A 13 -21.44 -18.17 1.79
C LEU A 13 -22.57 -19.21 1.97
N ASN A 14 -22.41 -20.40 1.41
CA ASN A 14 -23.30 -21.54 1.57
C ASN A 14 -22.90 -22.49 2.74
N GLY A 15 -21.91 -22.09 3.55
CA GLY A 15 -21.56 -22.78 4.80
C GLY A 15 -20.22 -23.52 4.81
N ALA A 16 -19.48 -23.60 3.68
CA ALA A 16 -18.14 -24.18 3.62
C ALA A 16 -17.08 -23.18 4.15
N THR A 17 -17.22 -22.72 5.40
CA THR A 17 -16.43 -21.62 5.99
C THR A 17 -14.95 -21.94 6.11
N ASP A 18 -14.55 -23.19 6.22
CA ASP A 18 -13.17 -23.67 6.23
C ASP A 18 -12.41 -23.34 4.95
N GLU A 19 -13.11 -23.21 3.82
CA GLU A 19 -12.48 -22.82 2.55
C GLU A 19 -11.98 -21.38 2.54
N TYR A 20 -12.34 -20.57 3.53
CA TYR A 20 -11.81 -19.22 3.68
C TYR A 20 -10.28 -19.21 3.89
N ALA A 21 -9.69 -20.31 4.38
CA ALA A 21 -8.25 -20.49 4.50
C ALA A 21 -7.50 -20.25 3.18
N TYR A 22 -8.12 -20.56 2.05
CA TYR A 22 -7.57 -20.26 0.72
C TYR A 22 -7.16 -18.78 0.56
N PHE A 23 -7.98 -17.85 1.05
CA PHE A 23 -7.72 -16.42 0.93
C PHE A 23 -6.63 -15.96 1.90
N LEU A 24 -6.52 -16.55 3.10
CA LEU A 24 -5.43 -16.28 4.02
C LEU A 24 -4.10 -16.77 3.41
N ASP A 25 -4.05 -17.97 2.87
CA ASP A 25 -2.86 -18.56 2.27
C ASP A 25 -2.41 -17.78 1.02
N THR A 26 -3.39 -17.32 0.21
CA THR A 26 -3.11 -16.62 -1.05
C THR A 26 -2.69 -15.17 -0.84
N TYR A 27 -3.32 -14.43 0.09
CA TYR A 27 -3.17 -12.98 0.23
C TYR A 27 -2.56 -12.53 1.55
N GLY A 28 -2.36 -13.43 2.52
CA GLY A 28 -1.91 -13.07 3.86
C GLY A 28 -0.58 -12.33 3.88
N GLN A 29 0.41 -12.83 3.15
CA GLN A 29 1.74 -12.23 3.09
C GLN A 29 1.70 -10.82 2.45
N GLN A 30 0.96 -10.65 1.36
CA GLN A 30 0.86 -9.36 0.67
C GLN A 30 0.11 -8.32 1.52
N VAL A 31 -0.98 -8.73 2.18
CA VAL A 31 -1.73 -7.86 3.11
C VAL A 31 -0.85 -7.44 4.27
N PHE A 32 -0.11 -8.37 4.88
CA PHE A 32 0.86 -8.06 5.93
C PHE A 32 1.94 -7.09 5.45
N THR A 33 2.51 -7.31 4.26
CA THR A 33 3.53 -6.44 3.68
C THR A 33 3.01 -5.02 3.50
N LEU A 34 1.80 -4.83 2.96
CA LEU A 34 1.17 -3.51 2.86
C LEU A 34 1.03 -2.85 4.24
N ILE A 35 0.47 -3.58 5.21
CA ILE A 35 0.18 -3.02 6.52
C ILE A 35 1.47 -2.66 7.26
N VAL A 36 2.49 -3.53 7.27
CA VAL A 36 3.76 -3.23 7.95
C VAL A 36 4.48 -2.03 7.34
N ARG A 37 4.38 -1.84 6.01
CA ARG A 37 4.87 -0.64 5.34
C ARG A 37 4.14 0.62 5.82
N MET A 38 2.85 0.53 6.10
CA MET A 38 2.05 1.67 6.56
C MET A 38 2.27 1.99 8.04
N VAL A 39 2.37 1.00 8.92
CA VAL A 39 2.41 1.22 10.37
C VAL A 39 3.82 1.22 10.97
N ASN A 40 4.83 0.69 10.27
CA ASN A 40 6.23 0.56 10.73
C ASN A 40 6.40 -0.24 12.05
N SER A 41 5.47 -1.12 12.37
CA SER A 41 5.50 -2.01 13.54
C SER A 41 5.04 -3.40 13.09
N PRO A 42 5.89 -4.42 13.15
CA PRO A 42 5.51 -5.78 12.80
C PRO A 42 4.37 -6.31 13.69
N GLU A 43 4.39 -6.02 14.98
CA GLU A 43 3.40 -6.47 15.95
C GLU A 43 2.02 -5.87 15.63
N ASP A 44 1.95 -4.55 15.40
CA ASP A 44 0.71 -3.90 14.94
C ASP A 44 0.25 -4.44 13.59
N ALA A 45 1.19 -4.76 12.69
CA ALA A 45 0.84 -5.28 11.37
C ALA A 45 0.25 -6.69 11.44
N GLU A 46 0.73 -7.55 12.32
CA GLU A 46 0.13 -8.88 12.55
C GLU A 46 -1.32 -8.75 13.04
N GLU A 47 -1.58 -7.92 14.06
CA GLU A 47 -2.93 -7.66 14.59
C GLU A 47 -3.84 -7.10 13.49
N LEU A 48 -3.40 -6.07 12.77
CA LEU A 48 -4.21 -5.43 11.73
C LEU A 48 -4.44 -6.34 10.50
N THR A 49 -3.52 -7.28 10.25
CA THR A 49 -3.71 -8.30 9.20
C THR A 49 -4.82 -9.26 9.61
N GLN A 50 -4.83 -9.75 10.84
CA GLN A 50 -5.90 -10.59 11.37
C GLN A 50 -7.24 -9.84 11.33
N ASP A 51 -7.29 -8.61 11.82
CA ASP A 51 -8.47 -7.73 11.76
C ASP A 51 -8.99 -7.55 10.33
N THR A 52 -8.07 -7.40 9.36
CA THR A 52 -8.41 -7.25 7.94
C THR A 52 -9.14 -8.49 7.42
N PHE A 53 -8.60 -9.68 7.68
CA PHE A 53 -9.22 -10.93 7.22
C PHE A 53 -10.54 -11.23 7.96
N MET A 54 -10.64 -10.90 9.24
CA MET A 54 -11.90 -11.00 9.98
C MET A 54 -12.98 -10.09 9.38
N LYS A 55 -12.67 -8.81 9.13
CA LYS A 55 -13.59 -7.88 8.47
C LYS A 55 -13.97 -8.33 7.07
N ALA A 56 -13.01 -8.87 6.31
CA ALA A 56 -13.27 -9.40 4.98
C ALA A 56 -14.22 -10.61 5.04
N PHE A 57 -14.04 -11.52 5.99
CA PHE A 57 -14.92 -12.65 6.19
C PHE A 57 -16.35 -12.21 6.55
N GLU A 58 -16.49 -11.33 7.54
CA GLU A 58 -17.79 -10.80 7.98
C GLU A 58 -18.55 -10.08 6.85
N ASN A 59 -17.82 -9.41 5.96
CA ASN A 59 -18.38 -8.65 4.84
C ASN A 59 -18.32 -9.38 3.50
N LEU A 60 -17.98 -10.67 3.47
CA LEU A 60 -17.78 -11.43 2.24
C LEU A 60 -19.05 -11.45 1.34
N HIS A 61 -20.22 -11.41 1.96
CA HIS A 61 -21.52 -11.29 1.28
C HIS A 61 -21.65 -10.00 0.45
N SER A 62 -20.89 -8.94 0.78
CA SER A 62 -20.89 -7.66 0.06
C SER A 62 -19.94 -7.65 -1.15
N PHE A 63 -19.10 -8.66 -1.30
CA PHE A 63 -18.23 -8.77 -2.46
C PHE A 63 -19.04 -9.13 -3.71
N ASN A 64 -19.20 -8.16 -4.60
CA ASN A 64 -20.07 -8.26 -5.78
C ASN A 64 -19.33 -8.59 -7.09
N GLY A 65 -18.00 -8.84 -7.04
CA GLY A 65 -17.20 -9.16 -8.22
C GLY A 65 -16.87 -7.99 -9.15
N ASN A 66 -17.21 -6.75 -8.79
CA ASN A 66 -16.88 -5.56 -9.59
C ASN A 66 -15.37 -5.28 -9.67
N SER A 67 -14.59 -5.80 -8.73
CA SER A 67 -13.13 -5.82 -8.72
C SER A 67 -12.61 -7.24 -8.54
N THR A 68 -11.28 -7.43 -8.54
CA THR A 68 -10.67 -8.68 -8.06
C THR A 68 -10.81 -8.78 -6.55
N PHE A 69 -10.78 -10.01 -6.00
CA PHE A 69 -10.74 -10.19 -4.55
C PHE A 69 -9.50 -9.52 -3.94
N SER A 70 -8.37 -9.60 -4.62
CA SER A 70 -7.14 -8.90 -4.25
C SER A 70 -7.38 -7.40 -4.06
N THR A 71 -7.98 -6.70 -5.02
CA THR A 71 -8.28 -5.27 -4.92
C THR A 71 -9.23 -4.97 -3.75
N TRP A 72 -10.22 -5.83 -3.53
CA TRP A 72 -11.19 -5.67 -2.46
C TRP A 72 -10.57 -5.85 -1.07
N ILE A 73 -9.74 -6.91 -0.86
CA ILE A 73 -9.06 -7.15 0.42
C ILE A 73 -8.01 -6.06 0.71
N TYR A 74 -7.29 -5.58 -0.29
CA TYR A 74 -6.34 -4.47 -0.12
C TYR A 74 -7.04 -3.17 0.30
N ARG A 75 -8.25 -2.90 -0.19
CA ARG A 75 -9.03 -1.76 0.26
C ARG A 75 -9.43 -1.88 1.73
N ILE A 76 -9.79 -3.07 2.20
CA ILE A 76 -10.07 -3.32 3.63
C ILE A 76 -8.80 -3.12 4.45
N ALA A 77 -7.66 -3.70 4.03
CA ALA A 77 -6.36 -3.57 4.69
C ALA A 77 -5.91 -2.12 4.81
N TYR A 78 -5.95 -1.37 3.71
CA TYR A 78 -5.60 0.06 3.66
C TYR A 78 -6.43 0.88 4.66
N ASN A 79 -7.75 0.71 4.65
CA ASN A 79 -8.64 1.43 5.56
C ASN A 79 -8.47 1.00 7.02
N THR A 80 -8.18 -0.28 7.29
CA THR A 80 -7.92 -0.79 8.64
C THR A 80 -6.65 -0.15 9.20
N ALA A 81 -5.56 -0.14 8.43
CA ALA A 81 -4.31 0.50 8.83
C ALA A 81 -4.47 2.02 9.05
N LEU A 82 -5.13 2.75 8.14
CA LEU A 82 -5.38 4.18 8.31
C LEU A 82 -6.20 4.50 9.56
N THR A 83 -7.20 3.68 9.85
CA THR A 83 -8.05 3.87 11.04
C THR A 83 -7.23 3.69 12.32
N ALA A 84 -6.36 2.68 12.38
CA ALA A 84 -5.46 2.45 13.50
C ALA A 84 -4.48 3.62 13.71
N LEU A 85 -3.86 4.10 12.61
CA LEU A 85 -2.90 5.21 12.65
C LEU A 85 -3.53 6.53 13.10
N ARG A 86 -4.75 6.84 12.65
CA ARG A 86 -5.50 8.02 13.10
C ARG A 86 -5.76 8.00 14.61
N LYS A 87 -6.02 6.83 15.19
CA LYS A 87 -6.19 6.70 16.65
C LYS A 87 -4.89 6.93 17.42
N LYS A 88 -3.73 6.64 16.82
CA LYS A 88 -2.41 6.82 17.44
C LYS A 88 -1.84 8.24 17.33
N ASN A 89 -2.54 9.21 16.71
CA ASN A 89 -2.07 10.59 16.49
C ASN A 89 -0.63 10.65 15.93
N THR A 90 -0.33 9.88 14.91
CA THR A 90 1.01 9.82 14.32
C THR A 90 1.32 11.13 13.61
N GLU A 91 2.37 11.84 14.06
CA GLU A 91 2.86 13.05 13.39
C GLU A 91 3.36 12.71 11.99
N VAL A 92 2.91 13.47 11.01
CA VAL A 92 3.26 13.30 9.60
C VAL A 92 4.15 14.47 9.17
N LEU A 93 5.33 14.15 8.63
CA LEU A 93 6.21 15.15 8.01
C LEU A 93 5.56 15.71 6.76
N SER A 94 5.29 17.01 6.75
CA SER A 94 4.90 17.74 5.55
C SER A 94 6.14 18.44 4.97
N ILE A 95 6.47 18.13 3.71
CA ILE A 95 7.52 18.82 2.96
C ILE A 95 6.86 19.88 2.09
N ASP A 96 7.43 21.09 2.05
CA ASP A 96 6.89 22.20 1.26
C ASP A 96 6.98 21.90 -0.24
N ASP A 97 5.83 21.95 -0.92
CA ASP A 97 5.69 21.71 -2.36
C ASP A 97 6.55 22.67 -3.25
N ARG A 98 7.11 23.73 -2.68
CA ARG A 98 7.94 24.71 -3.40
C ARG A 98 9.34 24.19 -3.72
N LEU A 99 9.81 23.17 -2.99
CA LEU A 99 11.17 22.63 -3.17
C LEU A 99 11.33 21.80 -4.48
N TRP A 100 10.25 21.46 -5.16
CA TRP A 100 10.24 20.56 -6.32
C TRP A 100 10.19 21.25 -7.66
N ALA A 101 9.97 22.57 -7.71
CA ALA A 101 9.65 23.28 -8.95
C ALA A 101 10.77 23.25 -10.01
N ASN A 102 12.02 23.00 -9.62
CA ASN A 102 13.21 23.12 -10.47
C ASN A 102 13.93 21.79 -10.74
N LEU A 103 13.40 20.65 -10.31
CA LEU A 103 14.04 19.34 -10.53
C LEU A 103 13.64 18.76 -11.87
N SER A 104 14.65 18.34 -12.69
CA SER A 104 14.39 17.64 -13.94
C SER A 104 14.04 16.17 -13.70
N ASP A 105 13.10 15.63 -14.47
CA ASP A 105 12.70 14.22 -14.33
C ASP A 105 13.87 13.27 -14.63
N THR A 106 14.81 13.65 -15.51
CA THR A 106 15.99 12.86 -15.86
C THR A 106 16.98 12.72 -14.68
N GLU A 107 17.18 13.78 -13.89
CA GLU A 107 18.03 13.71 -12.68
C GLU A 107 17.43 12.80 -11.64
N ILE A 108 16.11 12.84 -11.46
CA ILE A 108 15.38 12.01 -10.52
C ILE A 108 15.45 10.53 -10.94
N ASP A 109 15.24 10.25 -12.24
CA ASP A 109 15.27 8.89 -12.76
C ASP A 109 16.66 8.25 -12.56
N ASN A 110 17.73 8.96 -12.93
CA ASN A 110 19.09 8.47 -12.75
C ASN A 110 19.47 8.20 -11.29
N ALA A 111 18.99 9.00 -10.36
CA ALA A 111 19.28 8.83 -8.93
C ALA A 111 18.48 7.70 -8.27
N LEU A 112 17.28 7.41 -8.78
CA LEU A 112 16.43 6.33 -8.26
C LEU A 112 16.71 4.97 -8.92
N ASP A 113 17.41 4.94 -10.05
CA ASP A 113 17.79 3.74 -10.81
C ASP A 113 19.12 3.12 -10.32
N ASP A 114 19.82 3.76 -9.36
CA ASP A 114 21.04 3.20 -8.75
C ASP A 114 20.70 2.06 -7.77
N GLU A 115 21.05 0.82 -8.14
CA GLU A 115 20.78 -0.41 -7.37
C GLU A 115 21.92 -0.74 -6.38
N SER A 116 22.78 0.21 -6.01
CA SER A 116 23.81 -0.04 -5.00
C SER A 116 23.19 -0.37 -3.63
N GLU A 117 23.84 -1.25 -2.85
CA GLU A 117 23.36 -1.62 -1.50
C GLU A 117 23.19 -0.39 -0.60
N GLU A 118 24.07 0.61 -0.75
CA GLU A 118 24.02 1.86 -0.01
C GLU A 118 22.79 2.69 -0.36
N GLN A 119 22.44 2.79 -1.65
CA GLN A 119 21.25 3.48 -2.12
C GLN A 119 19.97 2.77 -1.67
N ILE A 120 19.93 1.45 -1.73
CA ILE A 120 18.80 0.66 -1.24
C ILE A 120 18.58 0.88 0.26
N ALA A 121 19.64 0.83 1.07
CA ALA A 121 19.55 1.08 2.50
C ALA A 121 19.06 2.50 2.81
N ARG A 122 19.56 3.50 2.09
CA ARG A 122 19.14 4.89 2.19
C ARG A 122 17.67 5.07 1.83
N LEU A 123 17.22 4.49 0.72
CA LEU A 123 15.82 4.50 0.31
C LEU A 123 14.91 3.91 1.40
N GLN A 124 15.30 2.79 2.01
CA GLN A 124 14.52 2.17 3.09
C GLN A 124 14.36 3.10 4.32
N GLN A 125 15.39 3.88 4.66
CA GLN A 125 15.30 4.87 5.75
C GLN A 125 14.37 6.03 5.39
N VAL A 126 14.48 6.52 4.16
CA VAL A 126 13.63 7.61 3.65
C VAL A 126 12.16 7.18 3.60
N LEU A 127 11.87 5.96 3.13
CA LEU A 127 10.52 5.43 3.08
C LEU A 127 9.82 5.43 4.44
N LYS A 128 10.56 5.16 5.53
CA LYS A 128 9.98 5.18 6.89
C LYS A 128 9.52 6.57 7.33
N LYS A 129 10.07 7.64 6.75
CA LYS A 129 9.73 9.03 7.06
C LYS A 129 8.49 9.53 6.31
N LEU A 130 8.05 8.82 5.28
CA LEU A 130 6.88 9.21 4.49
C LEU A 130 5.57 9.00 5.27
N PRO A 131 4.53 9.79 4.96
CA PRO A 131 3.17 9.52 5.42
C PRO A 131 2.71 8.11 5.07
N PRO A 132 1.89 7.46 5.91
CA PRO A 132 1.40 6.11 5.67
C PRO A 132 0.71 5.91 4.32
N GLU A 133 -0.08 6.89 3.88
CA GLU A 133 -0.76 6.87 2.59
C GLU A 133 0.23 6.91 1.41
N GLU A 134 1.34 7.65 1.55
CA GLU A 134 2.39 7.73 0.54
C GLU A 134 3.16 6.41 0.46
N ARG A 135 3.46 5.79 1.61
CA ARG A 135 4.07 4.45 1.65
C ARG A 135 3.21 3.39 0.98
N ALA A 136 1.90 3.42 1.24
CA ALA A 136 0.96 2.52 0.58
C ALA A 136 0.95 2.70 -0.95
N LEU A 137 1.00 3.95 -1.45
CA LEU A 137 1.06 4.22 -2.89
C LEU A 137 2.34 3.65 -3.53
N ILE A 138 3.49 3.74 -2.85
CA ILE A 138 4.75 3.15 -3.31
C ILE A 138 4.61 1.63 -3.37
N THR A 139 4.14 1.01 -2.28
CA THR A 139 3.94 -0.44 -2.23
C THR A 139 3.03 -0.92 -3.36
N PHE A 140 1.90 -0.27 -3.57
CA PHE A 140 0.98 -0.67 -4.65
C PHE A 140 1.59 -0.54 -6.04
N PHE A 141 2.28 0.56 -6.31
CA PHE A 141 2.74 0.87 -7.66
C PHE A 141 4.05 0.14 -8.01
N TYR A 142 5.05 0.19 -7.12
CA TYR A 142 6.39 -0.33 -7.40
C TYR A 142 6.61 -1.76 -6.92
N GLU A 143 6.07 -2.17 -5.76
CA GLU A 143 6.28 -3.52 -5.22
C GLU A 143 5.23 -4.49 -5.78
N GLU A 144 3.96 -4.09 -5.83
CA GLU A 144 2.83 -4.94 -6.26
C GLU A 144 2.46 -4.77 -7.74
N ASN A 145 3.08 -3.83 -8.46
CA ASN A 145 2.82 -3.54 -9.88
C ASN A 145 1.33 -3.36 -10.20
N LYS A 146 0.57 -2.74 -9.29
CA LYS A 146 -0.87 -2.52 -9.51
C LYS A 146 -1.12 -1.40 -10.51
N PRO A 147 -2.10 -1.59 -11.42
CA PRO A 147 -2.50 -0.51 -12.32
C PRO A 147 -3.09 0.67 -11.55
N ILE A 148 -2.92 1.88 -12.09
CA ILE A 148 -3.40 3.14 -11.48
C ILE A 148 -4.90 3.08 -11.13
N SER A 149 -5.71 2.44 -11.98
CA SER A 149 -7.14 2.27 -11.74
C SER A 149 -7.46 1.45 -10.48
N GLU A 150 -6.67 0.39 -10.19
CA GLU A 150 -6.83 -0.39 -8.97
C GLU A 150 -6.38 0.41 -7.74
N ILE A 151 -5.24 1.10 -7.84
CA ILE A 151 -4.73 1.96 -6.76
C ILE A 151 -5.77 3.05 -6.42
N ALA A 152 -6.36 3.67 -7.42
CA ALA A 152 -7.41 4.67 -7.26
C ALA A 152 -8.63 4.09 -6.51
N HIS A 153 -9.05 2.87 -6.88
CA HIS A 153 -10.15 2.18 -6.22
C HIS A 153 -9.82 1.82 -4.76
N ILE A 154 -8.61 1.27 -4.49
CA ILE A 154 -8.16 0.89 -3.14
C ILE A 154 -8.11 2.12 -2.22
N SER A 155 -7.47 3.20 -2.69
CA SER A 155 -7.22 4.42 -1.90
C SER A 155 -8.40 5.41 -1.90
N ASN A 156 -9.50 5.09 -2.59
CA ASN A 156 -10.67 5.95 -2.76
C ASN A 156 -10.32 7.33 -3.34
N GLN A 157 -9.51 7.33 -4.41
CA GLN A 157 -9.06 8.53 -5.11
C GLN A 157 -9.40 8.44 -6.60
N THR A 158 -9.27 9.55 -7.34
CA THR A 158 -9.31 9.51 -8.80
C THR A 158 -7.96 9.06 -9.37
N GLU A 159 -7.95 8.45 -10.55
CA GLU A 159 -6.70 8.09 -11.24
C GLU A 159 -5.79 9.29 -11.46
N GLY A 160 -6.35 10.46 -11.78
CA GLY A 160 -5.60 11.71 -11.92
C GLY A 160 -4.88 12.09 -10.63
N ASN A 161 -5.55 11.99 -9.47
CA ASN A 161 -4.95 12.25 -8.17
C ASN A 161 -3.82 11.27 -7.85
N VAL A 162 -4.01 9.98 -8.14
CA VAL A 162 -2.97 8.96 -7.94
C VAL A 162 -1.73 9.27 -8.77
N LYS A 163 -1.90 9.61 -10.07
CA LYS A 163 -0.78 9.99 -10.96
C LYS A 163 -0.02 11.19 -10.42
N VAL A 164 -0.73 12.24 -10.03
CA VAL A 164 -0.10 13.46 -9.48
C VAL A 164 0.64 13.15 -8.18
N LYS A 165 0.05 12.34 -7.29
CA LYS A 165 0.71 11.95 -6.04
C LYS A 165 1.96 11.11 -6.28
N LEU A 166 1.92 10.12 -7.17
CA LEU A 166 3.10 9.33 -7.52
C LEU A 166 4.21 10.19 -8.12
N TYR A 167 3.88 11.13 -9.01
CA TYR A 167 4.84 12.08 -9.56
C TYR A 167 5.51 12.93 -8.47
N ARG A 168 4.72 13.53 -7.59
CA ARG A 168 5.24 14.32 -6.45
C ARG A 168 6.07 13.47 -5.51
N LEU A 169 5.66 12.24 -5.29
CA LEU A 169 6.31 11.29 -4.40
C LEU A 169 7.72 10.91 -4.89
N ARG A 170 7.90 10.70 -6.21
CA ARG A 170 9.25 10.51 -6.80
C ARG A 170 10.18 11.69 -6.50
N LYS A 171 9.70 12.92 -6.68
CA LYS A 171 10.47 14.13 -6.37
C LYS A 171 10.81 14.22 -4.87
N LYS A 172 9.84 13.91 -4.03
CA LYS A 172 10.02 13.90 -2.57
C LYS A 172 11.08 12.88 -2.13
N LEU A 173 11.04 11.67 -2.69
CA LEU A 173 12.05 10.64 -2.42
C LEU A 173 13.44 11.11 -2.82
N TYR A 174 13.60 11.69 -4.00
CA TYR A 174 14.86 12.23 -4.46
C TYR A 174 15.46 13.25 -3.48
N ILE A 175 14.66 14.24 -3.06
CA ILE A 175 15.12 15.26 -2.08
C ILE A 175 15.53 14.64 -0.75
N LEU A 176 14.69 13.75 -0.20
CA LEU A 176 14.97 13.10 1.07
C LEU A 176 16.23 12.22 1.01
N MET A 177 16.50 11.58 -0.14
CA MET A 177 17.72 10.81 -0.34
C MET A 177 18.96 11.69 -0.40
N GLN A 178 18.89 12.86 -1.04
CA GLN A 178 19.98 13.85 -1.05
C GLN A 178 20.26 14.42 0.36
N GLU A 179 19.23 14.68 1.15
CA GLU A 179 19.39 15.13 2.54
C GLU A 179 20.04 14.07 3.44
N GLU A 180 19.77 12.79 3.21
CA GLU A 180 20.42 11.69 3.94
C GLU A 180 21.89 11.50 3.53
N GLU A 181 22.26 11.83 2.29
CA GLU A 181 23.65 11.77 1.82
C GLU A 181 24.55 12.82 2.46
N LEU A 182 23.98 13.97 2.83
CA LEU A 182 24.69 15.09 3.44
C LEU A 182 24.85 14.97 4.98
N ARG A 183 24.31 13.90 5.59
CA ARG A 183 24.39 13.65 7.05
C ARG A 183 25.43 12.63 7.40
#